data_f0430ff117b0c824df0199b208adfe50
#
_entry.id   f0430ff117b0c824df0199b208adfe50
#
_cell.length_a   1.000
_cell.length_b   1.000
_cell.length_c   1.000
_cell.angle_alpha   90.00
_cell.angle_beta   90.00
_cell.angle_gamma   90.00
#
_symmetry.space_group_name_H-M   'P 1'
#
loop_
_entity.id
_entity.type
_entity.pdbx_description
1 polymer ?
#
loop_
_entity_poly.entity_id
_entity_poly.type
_entity_poly.pdbx_seq_one_letter_code
_entity_poly.pdbx_strand_id
1 'polypeptide(L)'
;MNGKYLPLHGVCRHQERAEVGNALCPVHHEEDTRIMLDMGVNAVRLAHYPQATYMYDLMDKYGIVTWAEIPFVGPGGYADKGFVDQPSFRENGKEQLKEMIRQHYNHPSICFWGLFNELKEQGDNPVEYIKELNAMAHREDPTRPTTSASNQEGALNFITDHIAWNRYDGWYGATPATLATWLDATHKNHPEIKIAISEYGAGASIYHQQDSLVQTVPGSWWHPENWQTEYHIQNWKIINERPYVWASFVWNMFDFGAAHRMEGDRSGINDKGLVTHDRKIKKDAYYFYRANWNPEPMIYIAGRRNVNRVKPLVDVQVFSNVEEVILIVNDCQCRRMKPDSLKVCLFKEVPLRKGRNEIEVRASDSKKQLIDRCTWILQ
;
A
#
# COMPACT_ATOMS: atom_id res chain seq x y z
N MET A 1 -9.74 -4.02 18.58
CA MET A 1 -11.06 -4.45 18.10
C MET A 1 -11.61 -5.51 19.05
N ASN A 2 -12.84 -5.38 19.48
CA ASN A 2 -13.48 -6.31 20.45
C ASN A 2 -12.60 -6.61 21.69
N GLY A 3 -11.96 -5.56 22.25
CA GLY A 3 -11.08 -5.67 23.41
C GLY A 3 -9.71 -6.29 23.16
N LYS A 4 -9.38 -6.61 21.91
CA LYS A 4 -8.05 -7.13 21.52
C LYS A 4 -7.31 -6.12 20.65
N TYR A 5 -6.00 -5.98 20.88
CA TYR A 5 -5.14 -5.23 19.97
C TYR A 5 -5.09 -5.95 18.61
N LEU A 6 -5.34 -5.18 17.55
CA LEU A 6 -5.24 -5.66 16.16
C LEU A 6 -4.54 -4.56 15.36
N PRO A 7 -3.28 -4.78 14.95
CA PRO A 7 -2.63 -3.86 14.03
C PRO A 7 -3.34 -3.92 12.67
N LEU A 8 -3.60 -2.75 12.07
CA LEU A 8 -4.26 -2.69 10.78
C LEU A 8 -3.20 -2.73 9.66
N HIS A 9 -3.19 -3.84 8.94
CA HIS A 9 -2.38 -4.08 7.75
C HIS A 9 -3.24 -3.78 6.53
N GLY A 10 -3.15 -2.54 6.05
CA GLY A 10 -4.08 -2.00 5.09
C GLY A 10 -3.49 -1.71 3.72
N VAL A 11 -4.39 -1.51 2.79
CA VAL A 11 -4.10 -1.00 1.44
C VAL A 11 -5.09 0.11 1.10
N CYS A 12 -4.66 1.04 0.23
CA CYS A 12 -5.59 1.96 -0.42
C CYS A 12 -6.14 1.33 -1.70
N ARG A 13 -7.39 1.66 -2.05
CA ARG A 13 -8.03 1.20 -3.27
C ARG A 13 -8.79 2.34 -3.96
N HIS A 14 -8.46 2.58 -5.23
CA HIS A 14 -9.33 3.34 -6.13
C HIS A 14 -10.37 2.42 -6.78
N GLN A 15 -11.61 2.91 -6.94
CA GLN A 15 -12.66 2.21 -7.68
C GLN A 15 -12.47 2.45 -9.18
N GLU A 16 -11.41 1.85 -9.73
CA GLU A 16 -11.04 2.01 -11.12
C GLU A 16 -10.30 0.76 -11.61
N ARG A 17 -10.42 0.44 -12.90
CA ARG A 17 -9.82 -0.74 -13.52
C ARG A 17 -9.57 -0.51 -15.00
N ALA A 18 -8.55 -1.18 -15.54
CA ALA A 18 -8.31 -1.23 -16.98
C ALA A 18 -9.56 -1.64 -17.76
N GLU A 19 -9.74 -1.07 -18.94
CA GLU A 19 -10.80 -1.33 -19.91
C GLU A 19 -12.18 -0.78 -19.55
N VAL A 20 -12.53 -0.69 -18.26
CA VAL A 20 -13.87 -0.26 -17.82
C VAL A 20 -13.86 1.06 -17.02
N GLY A 21 -12.68 1.58 -16.63
CA GLY A 21 -12.58 2.75 -15.78
C GLY A 21 -13.36 2.55 -14.47
N ASN A 22 -14.21 3.50 -14.11
CA ASN A 22 -15.01 3.43 -12.88
C ASN A 22 -16.31 2.61 -13.02
N ALA A 23 -16.61 2.08 -14.22
CA ALA A 23 -17.83 1.29 -14.48
C ALA A 23 -17.66 -0.17 -14.03
N LEU A 24 -17.33 -0.36 -12.75
CA LEU A 24 -17.14 -1.69 -12.18
C LEU A 24 -18.47 -2.39 -11.94
N CYS A 25 -18.51 -3.70 -12.22
CA CYS A 25 -19.61 -4.57 -11.85
C CYS A 25 -19.21 -5.48 -10.65
N PRO A 26 -20.16 -6.20 -10.03
CA PRO A 26 -19.89 -6.99 -8.83
C PRO A 26 -18.69 -7.93 -8.92
N VAL A 27 -18.47 -8.61 -10.04
CA VAL A 27 -17.35 -9.54 -10.23
C VAL A 27 -15.97 -8.84 -10.10
N HIS A 28 -15.89 -7.56 -10.47
CA HIS A 28 -14.65 -6.78 -10.35
C HIS A 28 -14.32 -6.49 -8.88
N HIS A 29 -15.33 -6.13 -8.09
CA HIS A 29 -15.18 -5.92 -6.64
C HIS A 29 -14.81 -7.23 -5.92
N GLU A 30 -15.40 -8.35 -6.33
CA GLU A 30 -15.07 -9.68 -5.79
C GLU A 30 -13.63 -10.09 -6.10
N GLU A 31 -13.16 -9.82 -7.32
CA GLU A 31 -11.78 -10.10 -7.71
C GLU A 31 -10.80 -9.27 -6.90
N ASP A 32 -11.02 -7.96 -6.81
CA ASP A 32 -10.18 -7.07 -5.99
C ASP A 32 -10.15 -7.53 -4.52
N THR A 33 -11.31 -7.90 -3.96
CA THR A 33 -11.42 -8.41 -2.58
C THR A 33 -10.67 -9.73 -2.40
N ARG A 34 -10.78 -10.68 -3.34
CA ARG A 34 -10.04 -11.96 -3.27
C ARG A 34 -8.53 -11.73 -3.31
N ILE A 35 -8.05 -10.78 -4.12
CA ILE A 35 -6.62 -10.46 -4.19
C ILE A 35 -6.15 -9.83 -2.86
N MET A 36 -6.94 -8.96 -2.24
CA MET A 36 -6.62 -8.40 -0.92
C MET A 36 -6.58 -9.47 0.17
N LEU A 37 -7.56 -10.36 0.20
CA LEU A 37 -7.61 -11.48 1.16
C LEU A 37 -6.43 -12.45 0.99
N ASP A 38 -6.05 -12.78 -0.25
CA ASP A 38 -4.88 -13.63 -0.52
C ASP A 38 -3.58 -12.98 -0.01
N MET A 39 -3.48 -11.66 -0.03
CA MET A 39 -2.33 -10.96 0.53
C MET A 39 -2.34 -10.93 2.07
N GLY A 40 -3.49 -11.10 2.71
CA GLY A 40 -3.66 -11.02 4.16
C GLY A 40 -4.04 -9.61 4.66
N VAL A 41 -4.62 -8.80 3.80
CA VAL A 41 -5.17 -7.48 4.16
C VAL A 41 -6.29 -7.62 5.18
N ASN A 42 -6.24 -6.84 6.26
CA ASN A 42 -7.30 -6.76 7.26
C ASN A 42 -7.94 -5.37 7.36
N ALA A 43 -7.44 -4.40 6.60
CA ALA A 43 -7.99 -3.05 6.52
C ALA A 43 -7.89 -2.49 5.10
N VAL A 44 -8.85 -1.65 4.71
CA VAL A 44 -8.82 -0.95 3.42
C VAL A 44 -9.23 0.51 3.60
N ARG A 45 -8.47 1.41 2.97
CA ARG A 45 -8.85 2.79 2.77
C ARG A 45 -9.43 2.92 1.37
N LEU A 46 -10.71 3.22 1.27
CA LEU A 46 -11.42 3.40 0.01
C LEU A 46 -11.22 4.84 -0.47
N ALA A 47 -10.06 5.09 -1.05
CA ALA A 47 -9.59 6.41 -1.47
C ALA A 47 -10.14 6.79 -2.84
N HIS A 48 -10.46 8.05 -3.10
CA HIS A 48 -10.60 9.19 -2.17
C HIS A 48 -12.05 9.67 -2.19
N TYR A 49 -13.01 8.76 -2.25
CA TYR A 49 -14.43 9.01 -2.46
C TYR A 49 -15.27 7.78 -2.05
N PRO A 50 -16.57 7.97 -1.76
CA PRO A 50 -17.47 6.83 -1.53
C PRO A 50 -17.46 5.89 -2.73
N GLN A 51 -17.32 4.59 -2.45
CA GLN A 51 -17.32 3.56 -3.49
C GLN A 51 -18.70 2.86 -3.58
N ALA A 52 -18.86 1.94 -4.52
CA ALA A 52 -20.11 1.20 -4.69
C ALA A 52 -20.47 0.44 -3.40
N THR A 53 -21.76 0.45 -3.03
CA THR A 53 -22.29 -0.23 -1.83
C THR A 53 -21.84 -1.69 -1.76
N TYR A 54 -21.82 -2.39 -2.89
CA TYR A 54 -21.38 -3.77 -2.95
C TYR A 54 -19.93 -3.99 -2.43
N MET A 55 -19.06 -2.98 -2.53
CA MET A 55 -17.73 -3.07 -1.93
C MET A 55 -17.79 -3.12 -0.41
N TYR A 56 -18.64 -2.31 0.21
CA TYR A 56 -18.85 -2.34 1.66
C TYR A 56 -19.49 -3.66 2.12
N ASP A 57 -20.43 -4.22 1.35
CA ASP A 57 -21.00 -5.55 1.60
C ASP A 57 -19.92 -6.63 1.64
N LEU A 58 -18.94 -6.56 0.73
CA LEU A 58 -17.81 -7.48 0.73
C LEU A 58 -16.89 -7.27 1.95
N MET A 59 -16.65 -6.03 2.35
CA MET A 59 -15.85 -5.73 3.54
C MET A 59 -16.55 -6.26 4.82
N ASP A 60 -17.86 -6.09 4.93
CA ASP A 60 -18.67 -6.67 6.02
C ASP A 60 -18.55 -8.20 6.03
N LYS A 61 -18.75 -8.83 4.87
CA LYS A 61 -18.71 -10.28 4.70
C LYS A 61 -17.40 -10.89 5.15
N TYR A 62 -16.28 -10.23 4.83
CA TYR A 62 -14.94 -10.76 5.08
C TYR A 62 -14.27 -10.14 6.33
N GLY A 63 -14.95 -9.23 7.04
CA GLY A 63 -14.44 -8.62 8.26
C GLY A 63 -13.22 -7.71 8.04
N ILE A 64 -13.15 -7.02 6.90
CA ILE A 64 -12.08 -6.08 6.58
C ILE A 64 -12.45 -4.69 7.12
N VAL A 65 -11.63 -4.15 8.01
CA VAL A 65 -11.81 -2.79 8.55
C VAL A 65 -11.76 -1.77 7.42
N THR A 66 -12.78 -0.92 7.34
CA THR A 66 -12.93 0.04 6.25
C THR A 66 -12.83 1.47 6.74
N TRP A 67 -12.03 2.25 6.04
CA TRP A 67 -11.99 3.70 6.08
C TRP A 67 -12.69 4.21 4.82
N ALA A 68 -13.88 4.83 5.00
CA ALA A 68 -14.65 5.49 3.94
C ALA A 68 -14.45 7.00 4.02
N GLU A 69 -14.26 7.68 2.90
CA GLU A 69 -13.96 9.12 2.89
C GLU A 69 -14.73 9.88 1.79
N ILE A 70 -14.97 11.17 2.04
CA ILE A 70 -15.51 12.10 1.04
C ILE A 70 -14.38 12.61 0.13
N PRO A 71 -14.71 13.05 -1.12
CA PRO A 71 -13.70 13.48 -2.09
C PRO A 71 -13.14 14.88 -1.83
N PHE A 72 -12.83 15.21 -0.58
CA PHE A 72 -12.18 16.46 -0.24
C PHE A 72 -10.66 16.28 -0.27
N VAL A 73 -10.11 16.34 -1.46
CA VAL A 73 -8.70 16.09 -1.75
C VAL A 73 -8.02 17.38 -2.12
N GLY A 74 -6.95 17.70 -1.44
CA GLY A 74 -6.08 18.83 -1.77
C GLY A 74 -5.06 18.49 -2.87
N PRO A 75 -4.31 19.48 -3.33
CA PRO A 75 -3.31 19.32 -4.38
C PRO A 75 -2.06 18.53 -3.94
N GLY A 76 -1.99 18.16 -2.68
CA GLY A 76 -1.00 17.24 -2.13
C GLY A 76 0.43 17.75 -2.06
N GLY A 77 0.91 18.47 -2.82
CA GLY A 77 2.28 18.99 -2.99
C GLY A 77 2.46 19.66 -4.33
N TYR A 78 1.42 19.58 -5.16
CA TYR A 78 1.40 20.26 -6.43
C TYR A 78 1.27 21.79 -6.24
N ALA A 79 1.78 22.54 -7.21
CA ALA A 79 1.83 24.01 -7.13
C ALA A 79 0.51 24.72 -7.45
N ASP A 80 -0.61 24.00 -7.52
CA ASP A 80 -1.90 24.56 -7.83
C ASP A 80 -2.59 25.19 -6.61
N LYS A 81 -3.77 25.76 -6.81
CA LYS A 81 -4.38 26.70 -5.86
C LYS A 81 -4.87 26.07 -4.55
N GLY A 82 -5.00 24.77 -4.45
CA GLY A 82 -5.54 24.14 -3.24
C GLY A 82 -7.04 24.42 -3.05
N PHE A 83 -7.50 24.39 -1.80
CA PHE A 83 -8.87 24.65 -1.44
C PHE A 83 -9.27 26.09 -1.82
N VAL A 84 -10.43 26.24 -2.44
CA VAL A 84 -11.07 27.52 -2.72
C VAL A 84 -12.37 27.61 -1.92
N ASP A 85 -12.42 28.55 -0.98
CA ASP A 85 -13.57 28.69 -0.09
C ASP A 85 -14.76 29.34 -0.79
N GLN A 86 -15.78 28.54 -1.04
CA GLN A 86 -17.04 28.98 -1.65
C GLN A 86 -18.21 28.34 -0.90
N PRO A 87 -19.33 29.12 -0.67
CA PRO A 87 -20.50 28.59 0.02
C PRO A 87 -21.06 27.33 -0.64
N SER A 88 -21.14 27.28 -1.96
CA SER A 88 -21.63 26.12 -2.72
C SER A 88 -20.75 24.88 -2.53
N PHE A 89 -19.43 25.05 -2.45
CA PHE A 89 -18.51 23.96 -2.16
C PHE A 89 -18.72 23.41 -0.74
N ARG A 90 -18.83 24.31 0.24
CA ARG A 90 -19.06 23.91 1.64
C ARG A 90 -20.38 23.13 1.80
N GLU A 91 -21.47 23.63 1.21
CA GLU A 91 -22.78 22.95 1.28
C GLU A 91 -22.74 21.60 0.56
N ASN A 92 -22.12 21.50 -0.62
CA ASN A 92 -21.99 20.25 -1.34
C ASN A 92 -21.19 19.21 -0.54
N GLY A 93 -20.05 19.61 0.05
CA GLY A 93 -19.25 18.68 0.86
C GLY A 93 -19.97 18.20 2.14
N LYS A 94 -20.76 19.07 2.78
CA LYS A 94 -21.62 18.68 3.90
C LYS A 94 -22.69 17.67 3.45
N GLU A 95 -23.34 17.89 2.33
CA GLU A 95 -24.34 16.97 1.81
C GLU A 95 -23.72 15.62 1.46
N GLN A 96 -22.57 15.59 0.78
CA GLN A 96 -21.85 14.35 0.48
C GLN A 96 -21.46 13.58 1.76
N LEU A 97 -20.97 14.27 2.79
CA LEU A 97 -20.64 13.62 4.07
C LEU A 97 -21.87 13.00 4.73
N LYS A 98 -22.97 13.74 4.78
CA LYS A 98 -24.25 13.29 5.32
C LYS A 98 -24.81 12.10 4.54
N GLU A 99 -24.80 12.16 3.22
CA GLU A 99 -25.25 11.08 2.35
C GLU A 99 -24.39 9.82 2.57
N MET A 100 -23.07 9.96 2.56
CA MET A 100 -22.16 8.84 2.80
C MET A 100 -22.43 8.16 4.15
N ILE A 101 -22.54 8.94 5.23
CA ILE A 101 -22.78 8.38 6.56
C ILE A 101 -24.14 7.68 6.60
N ARG A 102 -25.23 8.33 6.15
CA ARG A 102 -26.58 7.78 6.22
C ARG A 102 -26.77 6.55 5.34
N GLN A 103 -26.19 6.56 4.13
CA GLN A 103 -26.27 5.45 3.18
C GLN A 103 -25.55 4.22 3.71
N HIS A 104 -24.40 4.44 4.37
CA HIS A 104 -23.52 3.36 4.79
C HIS A 104 -23.50 3.12 6.33
N TYR A 105 -24.43 3.72 7.06
CA TYR A 105 -24.49 3.62 8.52
C TYR A 105 -24.51 2.18 9.04
N ASN A 106 -25.21 1.29 8.34
CA ASN A 106 -25.41 -0.10 8.75
C ASN A 106 -24.28 -1.06 8.31
N HIS A 107 -23.19 -0.57 7.73
CA HIS A 107 -22.03 -1.39 7.41
C HIS A 107 -21.09 -1.50 8.63
N PRO A 108 -21.01 -2.65 9.31
CA PRO A 108 -20.17 -2.81 10.51
C PRO A 108 -18.66 -2.81 10.20
N SER A 109 -18.26 -3.03 8.97
CA SER A 109 -16.85 -2.92 8.54
C SER A 109 -16.34 -1.50 8.56
N ILE A 110 -17.19 -0.49 8.34
CA ILE A 110 -16.77 0.91 8.39
C ILE A 110 -16.44 1.29 9.83
N CYS A 111 -15.17 1.56 10.08
CA CYS A 111 -14.68 1.96 11.39
C CYS A 111 -14.28 3.44 11.45
N PHE A 112 -14.10 4.09 10.31
CA PHE A 112 -13.63 5.47 10.24
C PHE A 112 -14.34 6.24 9.13
N TRP A 113 -14.76 7.48 9.45
CA TRP A 113 -15.24 8.45 8.47
C TRP A 113 -14.12 9.42 8.12
N GLY A 114 -13.65 9.40 6.87
CA GLY A 114 -12.60 10.24 6.36
C GLY A 114 -13.10 11.61 5.88
N LEU A 115 -12.49 12.69 6.37
CA LEU A 115 -12.95 14.04 6.10
C LEU A 115 -12.14 14.79 5.05
N PHE A 116 -10.83 14.51 4.93
CA PHE A 116 -9.98 15.13 3.93
C PHE A 116 -8.73 14.31 3.62
N ASN A 117 -8.12 14.63 2.48
CA ASN A 117 -6.80 14.16 2.07
C ASN A 117 -5.91 15.32 1.61
N GLU A 118 -4.70 15.46 2.19
CA GLU A 118 -3.60 16.34 1.73
C GLU A 118 -3.98 17.81 1.52
N LEU A 119 -4.80 18.38 2.40
CA LEU A 119 -5.15 19.79 2.35
C LEU A 119 -4.00 20.66 2.83
N LYS A 120 -3.95 21.92 2.34
CA LYS A 120 -3.01 22.96 2.78
C LYS A 120 -3.75 24.05 3.56
N GLU A 121 -3.05 24.62 4.55
CA GLU A 121 -3.59 25.78 5.30
C GLU A 121 -3.29 27.11 4.62
N GLN A 122 -2.43 27.13 3.58
CA GLN A 122 -2.13 28.35 2.81
C GLN A 122 -3.28 28.66 1.84
N GLY A 123 -3.52 29.96 1.61
CA GLY A 123 -4.63 30.42 0.78
C GLY A 123 -5.93 30.46 1.56
N ASP A 124 -6.99 29.95 1.00
CA ASP A 124 -8.27 29.80 1.69
C ASP A 124 -8.15 28.66 2.69
N ASN A 125 -7.93 29.01 3.96
CA ASN A 125 -7.64 28.04 5.02
C ASN A 125 -8.85 27.16 5.34
N PRO A 126 -8.77 25.83 5.18
CA PRO A 126 -9.90 24.94 5.38
C PRO A 126 -10.19 24.57 6.84
N VAL A 127 -9.41 25.03 7.81
CA VAL A 127 -9.49 24.62 9.22
C VAL A 127 -10.90 24.73 9.79
N GLU A 128 -11.56 25.87 9.63
CA GLU A 128 -12.91 26.08 10.16
C GLU A 128 -13.95 25.18 9.45
N TYR A 129 -13.79 24.99 8.15
CA TYR A 129 -14.67 24.11 7.41
C TYR A 129 -14.51 22.63 7.82
N ILE A 130 -13.27 22.17 8.07
CA ILE A 130 -13.03 20.82 8.58
C ILE A 130 -13.61 20.64 9.99
N LYS A 131 -13.55 21.66 10.85
CA LYS A 131 -14.23 21.60 12.17
C LYS A 131 -15.75 21.46 12.02
N GLU A 132 -16.37 22.16 11.05
CA GLU A 132 -17.81 22.00 10.77
C GLU A 132 -18.14 20.58 10.29
N LEU A 133 -17.32 20.02 9.36
CA LEU A 133 -17.49 18.65 8.88
C LEU A 133 -17.30 17.63 10.01
N ASN A 134 -16.29 17.81 10.87
CA ASN A 134 -16.04 16.93 12.00
C ASN A 134 -17.23 16.93 12.99
N ALA A 135 -17.71 18.12 13.36
CA ALA A 135 -18.88 18.24 14.23
C ALA A 135 -20.14 17.65 13.56
N MET A 136 -20.27 17.74 12.26
CA MET A 136 -21.39 17.15 11.51
C MET A 136 -21.30 15.62 11.50
N ALA A 137 -20.12 15.05 11.24
CA ALA A 137 -19.90 13.61 11.25
C ALA A 137 -20.34 13.00 12.59
N HIS A 138 -19.94 13.61 13.71
CA HIS A 138 -20.33 13.15 15.06
C HIS A 138 -21.83 13.32 15.36
N ARG A 139 -22.50 14.29 14.73
CA ARG A 139 -23.98 14.40 14.86
C ARG A 139 -24.71 13.33 14.05
N GLU A 140 -24.21 12.99 12.86
CA GLU A 140 -24.82 11.95 12.02
C GLU A 140 -24.47 10.52 12.52
N ASP A 141 -23.26 10.34 13.03
CA ASP A 141 -22.83 9.07 13.64
C ASP A 141 -21.93 9.29 14.88
N PRO A 142 -22.51 9.28 16.08
CA PRO A 142 -21.75 9.45 17.31
C PRO A 142 -20.95 8.21 17.73
N THR A 143 -21.03 7.11 16.99
CA THR A 143 -20.45 5.81 17.38
C THR A 143 -19.10 5.54 16.71
N ARG A 144 -18.81 6.16 15.57
CA ARG A 144 -17.58 5.96 14.81
C ARG A 144 -16.70 7.20 14.84
N PRO A 145 -15.38 7.02 15.01
CA PRO A 145 -14.43 8.12 14.95
C PRO A 145 -14.27 8.67 13.53
N THR A 146 -13.89 9.94 13.48
CA THR A 146 -13.42 10.60 12.26
C THR A 146 -11.92 10.43 12.08
N THR A 147 -11.46 10.47 10.84
CA THR A 147 -10.04 10.46 10.50
C THR A 147 -9.75 11.30 9.26
N SER A 148 -8.49 11.54 9.01
CA SER A 148 -8.04 12.25 7.79
C SER A 148 -6.61 11.86 7.45
N ALA A 149 -6.22 12.09 6.20
CA ALA A 149 -4.87 11.87 5.71
C ALA A 149 -4.17 13.22 5.45
N SER A 150 -3.03 13.44 6.07
CA SER A 150 -2.25 14.66 5.94
C SER A 150 -0.85 14.39 5.39
N ASN A 151 -0.31 15.37 4.66
CA ASN A 151 1.10 15.43 4.31
C ASN A 151 1.73 16.78 4.72
N GLN A 152 1.01 17.55 5.55
CA GLN A 152 1.38 18.86 6.04
C GLN A 152 1.52 18.85 7.56
N GLU A 153 2.20 19.85 8.09
CA GLU A 153 2.13 20.22 9.49
C GLU A 153 1.05 21.30 9.67
N GLY A 154 0.52 21.47 10.87
CA GLY A 154 -0.42 22.53 11.17
C GLY A 154 -1.69 22.07 11.93
N ALA A 155 -2.61 23.01 12.09
CA ALA A 155 -3.82 22.83 12.91
C ALA A 155 -4.78 21.76 12.38
N LEU A 156 -4.75 21.48 11.08
CA LEU A 156 -5.57 20.44 10.45
C LEU A 156 -5.38 19.07 11.10
N ASN A 157 -4.16 18.78 11.58
CA ASN A 157 -3.82 17.47 12.14
C ASN A 157 -4.44 17.19 13.52
N PHE A 158 -5.11 18.18 14.11
CA PHE A 158 -5.67 18.11 15.47
C PHE A 158 -7.20 18.27 15.50
N ILE A 159 -7.88 18.13 14.37
CA ILE A 159 -9.34 18.34 14.28
C ILE A 159 -10.10 17.03 14.35
N THR A 160 -9.67 16.02 13.62
CA THR A 160 -10.31 14.69 13.61
C THR A 160 -9.86 13.85 14.80
N ASP A 161 -10.65 12.84 15.20
CA ASP A 161 -10.31 11.95 16.32
C ASP A 161 -9.00 11.21 16.13
N HIS A 162 -8.70 10.86 14.88
CA HIS A 162 -7.46 10.25 14.45
C HIS A 162 -6.91 10.98 13.24
N ILE A 163 -5.59 11.02 13.13
CA ILE A 163 -4.89 11.53 11.95
C ILE A 163 -3.93 10.46 11.43
N ALA A 164 -3.81 10.35 10.14
CA ALA A 164 -2.83 9.51 9.47
C ALA A 164 -2.03 10.34 8.46
N TRP A 165 -0.82 9.88 8.15
CA TRP A 165 0.08 10.64 7.27
C TRP A 165 0.39 9.88 5.99
N ASN A 166 0.36 10.62 4.88
CA ASN A 166 0.91 10.20 3.60
C ASN A 166 2.42 10.41 3.63
N ARG A 167 3.18 9.32 3.74
CA ARG A 167 4.64 9.34 3.89
C ARG A 167 5.31 8.51 2.80
N TYR A 168 6.08 9.18 1.99
CA TYR A 168 6.74 8.59 0.82
C TYR A 168 8.27 8.68 0.92
N ASP A 169 8.80 8.48 2.13
CA ASP A 169 10.25 8.51 2.39
C ASP A 169 10.96 7.42 1.59
N GLY A 170 11.90 7.81 0.73
CA GLY A 170 12.54 6.94 -0.24
C GLY A 170 11.86 6.85 -1.60
N TRP A 171 10.77 7.60 -1.81
CA TRP A 171 10.15 7.77 -3.13
C TRP A 171 10.23 9.21 -3.60
N TYR A 172 9.44 10.14 -3.06
CA TYR A 172 9.45 11.55 -3.47
C TYR A 172 10.63 12.37 -2.90
N GLY A 173 11.49 11.78 -2.13
CA GLY A 173 12.67 12.39 -1.56
C GLY A 173 13.20 11.60 -0.38
N ALA A 174 14.32 12.06 0.17
CA ALA A 174 14.99 11.43 1.31
C ALA A 174 15.30 9.93 1.08
N THR A 175 15.39 9.16 2.14
CA THR A 175 15.58 7.70 2.10
C THR A 175 14.51 7.04 2.98
N PRO A 176 14.22 5.74 2.82
CA PRO A 176 13.29 5.05 3.72
C PRO A 176 13.63 5.24 5.21
N ALA A 177 14.90 5.35 5.57
CA ALA A 177 15.35 5.54 6.96
C ALA A 177 14.81 6.84 7.60
N THR A 178 14.49 7.87 6.81
CA THR A 178 13.95 9.13 7.35
C THR A 178 12.55 8.96 7.92
N LEU A 179 11.78 7.96 7.48
CA LEU A 179 10.49 7.60 8.08
C LEU A 179 10.66 7.25 9.57
N ALA A 180 11.71 6.49 9.91
CA ALA A 180 11.99 6.13 11.31
C ALA A 180 12.19 7.37 12.18
N THR A 181 13.05 8.28 11.73
CA THR A 181 13.35 9.55 12.45
C THR A 181 12.08 10.38 12.63
N TRP A 182 11.28 10.50 11.58
CA TRP A 182 10.04 11.27 11.64
C TRP A 182 9.01 10.65 12.58
N LEU A 183 8.79 9.34 12.52
CA LEU A 183 7.87 8.61 13.39
C LEU A 183 8.25 8.78 14.85
N ASP A 184 9.53 8.56 15.20
CA ASP A 184 10.03 8.64 16.57
C ASP A 184 9.95 10.08 17.12
N ALA A 185 10.26 11.07 16.29
CA ALA A 185 10.13 12.48 16.64
C ALA A 185 8.67 12.90 16.84
N THR A 186 7.77 12.52 15.94
CA THR A 186 6.34 12.82 16.04
C THR A 186 5.72 12.18 17.29
N HIS A 187 6.03 10.91 17.54
CA HIS A 187 5.55 10.23 18.75
C HIS A 187 6.06 10.87 20.06
N LYS A 188 7.30 11.32 20.05
CA LYS A 188 7.87 12.01 21.21
C LYS A 188 7.28 13.40 21.44
N ASN A 189 7.07 14.16 20.37
CA ASN A 189 6.62 15.55 20.45
C ASN A 189 5.09 15.66 20.62
N HIS A 190 4.36 14.67 20.17
CA HIS A 190 2.89 14.60 20.18
C HIS A 190 2.41 13.25 20.71
N PRO A 191 2.63 12.93 21.98
CA PRO A 191 2.27 11.64 22.56
C PRO A 191 0.75 11.40 22.62
N GLU A 192 -0.05 12.47 22.51
CA GLU A 192 -1.51 12.42 22.42
C GLU A 192 -2.01 11.90 21.06
N ILE A 193 -1.20 12.01 20.00
CA ILE A 193 -1.58 11.58 18.66
C ILE A 193 -1.39 10.05 18.51
N LYS A 194 -2.45 9.39 18.04
CA LYS A 194 -2.36 7.99 17.61
C LYS A 194 -1.90 7.96 16.16
N ILE A 195 -0.63 7.65 15.96
CA ILE A 195 0.02 7.71 14.64
C ILE A 195 -0.42 6.54 13.75
N ALA A 196 -0.81 6.87 12.52
CA ALA A 196 -1.00 5.92 11.43
C ALA A 196 -0.34 6.43 10.14
N ILE A 197 -0.02 5.53 9.23
CA ILE A 197 0.45 5.85 7.88
C ILE A 197 -0.68 5.57 6.89
N SER A 198 -1.27 6.63 6.33
CA SER A 198 -2.41 6.52 5.40
C SER A 198 -1.99 6.21 3.98
N GLU A 199 -0.76 6.55 3.61
CA GLU A 199 -0.17 6.18 2.32
C GLU A 199 1.33 6.04 2.42
N TYR A 200 1.89 4.99 1.83
CA TYR A 200 3.29 4.80 1.49
C TYR A 200 3.41 3.84 0.31
N GLY A 201 4.31 4.13 -0.64
CA GLY A 201 4.45 3.31 -1.83
C GLY A 201 5.46 3.89 -2.82
N ALA A 202 5.90 3.06 -3.74
CA ALA A 202 6.81 3.42 -4.82
C ALA A 202 6.28 2.89 -6.15
N GLY A 203 6.50 3.61 -7.24
CA GLY A 203 6.13 3.19 -8.58
C GLY A 203 6.96 2.01 -9.08
N ALA A 204 6.36 1.14 -9.88
CA ALA A 204 7.07 0.05 -10.54
C ALA A 204 6.37 -0.43 -11.81
N SER A 205 7.15 -0.59 -12.86
CA SER A 205 6.76 -1.37 -14.04
C SER A 205 7.31 -2.78 -13.95
N ILE A 206 6.48 -3.76 -14.30
CA ILE A 206 6.91 -5.16 -14.42
C ILE A 206 7.91 -5.39 -15.57
N TYR A 207 8.06 -4.42 -16.45
CA TYR A 207 9.01 -4.44 -17.58
C TYR A 207 10.34 -3.79 -17.25
N HIS A 208 10.43 -3.04 -16.16
CA HIS A 208 11.64 -2.36 -15.74
C HIS A 208 12.35 -3.14 -14.62
N GLN A 209 13.55 -3.55 -14.89
CA GLN A 209 14.37 -4.33 -13.96
C GLN A 209 15.79 -3.74 -13.92
N GLN A 210 16.48 -3.86 -12.80
CA GLN A 210 17.86 -3.41 -12.64
C GLN A 210 18.69 -4.44 -11.85
N ASP A 211 19.95 -4.63 -12.24
CA ASP A 211 20.87 -5.54 -11.54
C ASP A 211 21.53 -4.90 -10.31
N SER A 212 21.62 -3.57 -10.30
CA SER A 212 22.14 -2.81 -9.16
C SER A 212 21.00 -1.98 -8.58
N LEU A 213 20.76 -2.15 -7.28
CA LEU A 213 19.67 -1.45 -6.60
C LEU A 213 20.01 0.03 -6.48
N VAL A 214 19.26 0.87 -7.19
CA VAL A 214 19.38 2.33 -7.17
C VAL A 214 18.01 2.93 -6.94
N GLN A 215 17.96 3.95 -6.06
CA GLN A 215 16.71 4.67 -5.80
C GLN A 215 16.20 5.32 -7.08
N THR A 216 14.92 5.08 -7.36
CA THR A 216 14.24 5.62 -8.54
C THR A 216 14.01 7.12 -8.41
N VAL A 217 14.10 7.82 -9.55
CA VAL A 217 13.63 9.20 -9.69
C VAL A 217 12.12 9.18 -10.01
N PRO A 218 11.23 9.66 -9.16
CA PRO A 218 9.77 9.48 -9.27
C PRO A 218 9.16 10.01 -10.56
N GLY A 219 9.68 11.13 -11.08
CA GLY A 219 9.20 11.73 -12.34
C GLY A 219 9.83 11.13 -13.60
N SER A 220 10.65 10.08 -13.48
CA SER A 220 11.26 9.42 -14.62
C SER A 220 10.32 8.41 -15.27
N TRP A 221 10.64 8.01 -16.51
CA TRP A 221 9.97 6.90 -17.17
C TRP A 221 10.41 5.54 -16.63
N TRP A 222 11.55 5.48 -15.91
CA TRP A 222 12.19 4.26 -15.45
C TRP A 222 11.83 3.96 -13.99
N HIS A 223 10.88 3.05 -13.79
CA HIS A 223 10.42 2.59 -12.49
C HIS A 223 10.69 1.09 -12.32
N PRO A 224 11.90 0.68 -11.90
CA PRO A 224 12.24 -0.72 -11.76
C PRO A 224 11.54 -1.36 -10.55
N GLU A 225 10.99 -2.55 -10.79
CA GLU A 225 10.26 -3.33 -9.79
C GLU A 225 11.11 -3.66 -8.54
N ASN A 226 12.42 -3.85 -8.74
CA ASN A 226 13.37 -4.10 -7.64
C ASN A 226 13.38 -2.95 -6.61
N TRP A 227 13.28 -1.68 -7.08
CA TRP A 227 13.23 -0.56 -6.15
C TRP A 227 11.92 -0.53 -5.38
N GLN A 228 10.79 -0.79 -6.00
CA GLN A 228 9.51 -0.90 -5.29
C GLN A 228 9.60 -1.96 -4.19
N THR A 229 10.14 -3.12 -4.52
CA THR A 229 10.29 -4.23 -3.58
C THR A 229 11.13 -3.83 -2.37
N GLU A 230 12.30 -3.25 -2.60
CA GLU A 230 13.20 -2.79 -1.53
C GLU A 230 12.58 -1.65 -0.71
N TYR A 231 11.93 -0.70 -1.38
CA TYR A 231 11.19 0.38 -0.71
C TYR A 231 10.18 -0.19 0.30
N HIS A 232 9.39 -1.16 -0.11
CA HIS A 232 8.38 -1.77 0.76
C HIS A 232 9.00 -2.59 1.90
N ILE A 233 10.09 -3.31 1.65
CA ILE A 233 10.81 -4.04 2.71
C ILE A 233 11.31 -3.08 3.79
N GLN A 234 11.97 -1.98 3.39
CA GLN A 234 12.54 -1.03 4.33
C GLN A 234 11.47 -0.25 5.10
N ASN A 235 10.45 0.28 4.42
CA ASN A 235 9.39 1.03 5.08
C ASN A 235 8.54 0.13 6.00
N TRP A 236 8.20 -1.08 5.56
CA TRP A 236 7.46 -2.03 6.39
C TRP A 236 8.26 -2.44 7.65
N LYS A 237 9.56 -2.67 7.52
CA LYS A 237 10.43 -2.91 8.68
C LYS A 237 10.30 -1.80 9.70
N ILE A 238 10.43 -0.54 9.26
CA ILE A 238 10.36 0.63 10.13
C ILE A 238 9.00 0.73 10.83
N ILE A 239 7.91 0.51 10.09
CA ILE A 239 6.55 0.55 10.63
C ILE A 239 6.32 -0.59 11.64
N ASN A 240 6.68 -1.81 11.26
CA ASN A 240 6.45 -3.02 12.06
C ASN A 240 7.26 -3.05 13.38
N GLU A 241 8.39 -2.36 13.42
CA GLU A 241 9.21 -2.20 14.63
C GLU A 241 8.64 -1.15 15.61
N ARG A 242 7.54 -0.46 15.26
CA ARG A 242 6.96 0.64 16.04
C ARG A 242 5.51 0.36 16.45
N PRO A 243 5.29 -0.30 17.59
CA PRO A 243 3.94 -0.71 18.02
C PRO A 243 2.99 0.46 18.32
N TYR A 244 3.50 1.70 18.40
CA TYR A 244 2.67 2.90 18.52
C TYR A 244 2.05 3.31 17.16
N VAL A 245 2.51 2.78 16.04
CA VAL A 245 1.85 2.92 14.72
C VAL A 245 0.74 1.87 14.64
N TRP A 246 -0.50 2.32 14.83
CA TRP A 246 -1.63 1.40 14.95
C TRP A 246 -2.18 0.91 13.60
N ALA A 247 -1.89 1.62 12.51
CA ALA A 247 -2.34 1.27 11.16
C ALA A 247 -1.35 1.75 10.09
N SER A 248 -1.26 1.01 9.01
CA SER A 248 -0.56 1.44 7.81
C SER A 248 -1.30 0.98 6.56
N PHE A 249 -1.34 1.85 5.54
CA PHE A 249 -2.04 1.58 4.28
C PHE A 249 -1.07 1.77 3.11
N VAL A 250 -0.84 0.70 2.36
CA VAL A 250 0.01 0.74 1.16
C VAL A 250 -0.69 1.53 0.06
N TRP A 251 -0.01 2.48 -0.54
CA TRP A 251 -0.43 3.17 -1.74
C TRP A 251 0.26 2.58 -2.97
N ASN A 252 -0.41 1.79 -3.75
CA ASN A 252 -1.80 1.40 -3.76
C ASN A 252 -1.90 -0.13 -3.93
N MET A 253 -3.07 -0.70 -3.72
CA MET A 253 -3.26 -2.12 -3.99
C MET A 253 -3.11 -2.44 -5.47
N PHE A 254 -3.65 -1.57 -6.33
CA PHE A 254 -3.65 -1.76 -7.78
C PHE A 254 -3.08 -0.52 -8.48
N ASP A 255 -2.40 -0.71 -9.61
CA ASP A 255 -2.17 0.38 -10.54
C ASP A 255 -3.53 0.92 -11.01
N PHE A 256 -3.62 2.22 -11.25
CA PHE A 256 -4.88 2.86 -11.63
C PHE A 256 -4.69 4.05 -12.57
N GLY A 257 -5.76 4.43 -13.28
CA GLY A 257 -5.79 5.59 -14.16
C GLY A 257 -5.56 6.91 -13.41
N ALA A 258 -4.61 7.71 -13.87
CA ALA A 258 -4.27 9.02 -13.32
C ALA A 258 -3.78 9.94 -14.45
N ALA A 259 -4.71 10.57 -15.14
CA ALA A 259 -4.48 11.26 -16.42
C ALA A 259 -3.36 12.30 -16.41
N HIS A 260 -3.07 12.91 -15.25
CA HIS A 260 -2.02 13.92 -15.10
C HIS A 260 -0.59 13.32 -14.95
N ARG A 261 -0.47 12.01 -14.77
CA ARG A 261 0.81 11.35 -14.58
C ARG A 261 1.50 11.04 -15.90
N MET A 262 2.78 11.41 -15.99
CA MET A 262 3.59 11.25 -17.20
C MET A 262 4.87 10.42 -16.93
N GLU A 263 4.96 9.84 -15.75
CA GLU A 263 6.06 8.97 -15.31
C GLU A 263 5.75 7.47 -15.52
N GLY A 264 6.75 6.63 -15.29
CA GLY A 264 6.63 5.18 -15.45
C GLY A 264 6.63 4.73 -16.91
N ASP A 265 6.27 3.49 -17.15
CA ASP A 265 6.25 2.89 -18.49
C ASP A 265 5.05 3.33 -19.34
N ARG A 266 4.02 3.90 -18.71
CA ARG A 266 2.79 4.34 -19.38
C ARG A 266 2.27 5.63 -18.79
N SER A 267 2.18 6.66 -19.62
CA SER A 267 1.50 7.91 -19.25
C SER A 267 0.04 7.66 -18.87
N GLY A 268 -0.47 8.45 -17.94
CA GLY A 268 -1.86 8.35 -17.48
C GLY A 268 -2.12 7.22 -16.49
N ILE A 269 -1.08 6.58 -15.97
CA ILE A 269 -1.18 5.51 -14.96
C ILE A 269 -0.37 5.88 -13.72
N ASN A 270 -0.98 5.69 -12.55
CA ASN A 270 -0.24 5.62 -11.29
C ASN A 270 0.19 4.16 -11.09
N ASP A 271 1.48 3.90 -11.21
CA ASP A 271 2.07 2.56 -11.18
C ASP A 271 2.56 2.11 -9.79
N LYS A 272 2.08 2.76 -8.72
CA LYS A 272 2.41 2.38 -7.33
C LYS A 272 1.64 1.16 -6.82
N GLY A 273 0.77 0.58 -7.64
CA GLY A 273 0.07 -0.65 -7.29
C GLY A 273 1.01 -1.81 -6.98
N LEU A 274 0.61 -2.67 -6.06
CA LEU A 274 1.24 -3.98 -5.84
C LEU A 274 0.80 -5.00 -6.88
N VAL A 275 -0.26 -4.69 -7.62
CA VAL A 275 -0.84 -5.50 -8.69
C VAL A 275 -1.09 -4.59 -9.89
N THR A 276 -0.87 -5.11 -11.10
CA THR A 276 -1.07 -4.36 -12.34
C THR A 276 -2.51 -3.88 -12.51
N HIS A 277 -2.70 -2.85 -13.33
CA HIS A 277 -3.98 -2.19 -13.61
C HIS A 277 -5.08 -3.16 -14.08
N ASP A 278 -4.70 -4.19 -14.82
CA ASP A 278 -5.59 -5.25 -15.31
C ASP A 278 -5.80 -6.42 -14.32
N ARG A 279 -5.23 -6.34 -13.11
CA ARG A 279 -5.24 -7.36 -12.04
C ARG A 279 -4.53 -8.69 -12.38
N LYS A 280 -3.86 -8.79 -13.52
CA LYS A 280 -3.28 -10.07 -13.97
C LYS A 280 -1.95 -10.42 -13.30
N ILE A 281 -1.14 -9.41 -12.96
CA ILE A 281 0.20 -9.65 -12.43
C ILE A 281 0.36 -9.03 -11.05
N LYS A 282 0.67 -9.86 -10.08
CA LYS A 282 1.11 -9.47 -8.75
C LYS A 282 2.60 -9.17 -8.82
N LYS A 283 3.01 -7.96 -8.39
CA LYS A 283 4.42 -7.55 -8.36
C LYS A 283 5.15 -8.20 -7.17
N ASP A 284 6.47 -8.17 -7.14
CA ASP A 284 7.26 -8.84 -6.10
C ASP A 284 6.89 -8.33 -4.69
N ALA A 285 6.65 -7.03 -4.52
CA ALA A 285 6.24 -6.45 -3.25
C ALA A 285 4.89 -6.99 -2.72
N TYR A 286 3.98 -7.44 -3.59
CA TYR A 286 2.77 -8.16 -3.16
C TYR A 286 3.11 -9.43 -2.38
N TYR A 287 4.04 -10.23 -2.89
CA TYR A 287 4.44 -11.49 -2.25
C TYR A 287 5.24 -11.26 -0.97
N PHE A 288 5.98 -10.15 -0.87
CA PHE A 288 6.58 -9.72 0.38
C PHE A 288 5.53 -9.50 1.47
N TYR A 289 4.47 -8.73 1.17
CA TYR A 289 3.37 -8.54 2.13
C TYR A 289 2.60 -9.82 2.40
N ARG A 290 2.35 -10.64 1.39
CA ARG A 290 1.69 -11.93 1.57
C ARG A 290 2.45 -12.83 2.55
N ALA A 291 3.76 -12.88 2.47
CA ALA A 291 4.59 -13.64 3.41
C ALA A 291 4.50 -13.11 4.85
N ASN A 292 4.30 -11.79 5.02
CA ASN A 292 4.25 -11.15 6.33
C ASN A 292 2.83 -11.12 6.94
N TRP A 293 1.79 -11.01 6.11
CA TRP A 293 0.41 -10.75 6.58
C TRP A 293 -0.51 -11.96 6.51
N ASN A 294 -0.27 -12.88 5.56
CA ASN A 294 -1.08 -14.08 5.42
C ASN A 294 -0.42 -15.27 6.13
N PRO A 295 -1.12 -15.96 7.06
CA PRO A 295 -0.58 -17.13 7.75
C PRO A 295 -0.44 -18.38 6.86
N GLU A 296 -1.10 -18.42 5.69
CA GLU A 296 -1.01 -19.57 4.79
C GLU A 296 0.43 -19.73 4.27
N PRO A 297 0.98 -20.96 4.34
CA PRO A 297 2.35 -21.24 3.91
C PRO A 297 2.61 -20.84 2.46
N MET A 298 3.69 -20.11 2.24
CA MET A 298 4.09 -19.68 0.90
C MET A 298 5.60 -19.64 0.71
N ILE A 299 6.00 -19.69 -0.55
CA ILE A 299 7.37 -19.47 -1.01
C ILE A 299 7.32 -18.76 -2.37
N TYR A 300 8.20 -17.78 -2.58
CA TYR A 300 8.23 -17.01 -3.83
C TYR A 300 9.63 -16.45 -4.10
N ILE A 301 10.14 -16.67 -5.31
CA ILE A 301 11.42 -16.10 -5.79
C ILE A 301 11.16 -14.69 -6.31
N ALA A 302 11.71 -13.67 -5.65
CA ALA A 302 11.67 -12.29 -6.12
C ALA A 302 12.68 -12.05 -7.25
N GLY A 303 12.49 -10.97 -8.03
CA GLY A 303 13.36 -10.64 -9.17
C GLY A 303 13.27 -11.63 -10.33
N ARG A 304 12.22 -12.44 -10.39
CA ARG A 304 12.01 -13.45 -11.43
C ARG A 304 11.84 -12.86 -12.83
N ARG A 305 11.33 -11.61 -12.92
CA ARG A 305 11.14 -10.89 -14.19
C ARG A 305 12.42 -10.27 -14.72
N ASN A 306 13.46 -10.12 -13.91
CA ASN A 306 14.82 -9.81 -14.38
C ASN A 306 15.47 -11.07 -14.97
N VAL A 307 14.98 -11.51 -16.12
CA VAL A 307 15.39 -12.78 -16.73
C VAL A 307 16.84 -12.72 -17.23
N ASN A 308 17.24 -11.61 -17.85
CA ASN A 308 18.59 -11.46 -18.43
C ASN A 308 19.56 -10.92 -17.38
N ARG A 309 20.53 -11.73 -17.00
CA ARG A 309 21.54 -11.41 -15.99
C ARG A 309 22.87 -11.11 -16.66
N VAL A 310 23.55 -10.07 -16.15
CA VAL A 310 24.88 -9.67 -16.67
C VAL A 310 26.02 -10.04 -15.70
N LYS A 311 25.69 -10.40 -14.47
CA LYS A 311 26.66 -10.78 -13.43
C LYS A 311 26.64 -12.29 -13.22
N PRO A 312 27.82 -12.97 -13.16
CA PRO A 312 27.89 -14.40 -12.92
C PRO A 312 27.57 -14.79 -11.46
N LEU A 313 27.64 -13.83 -10.54
CA LEU A 313 27.22 -13.97 -9.14
C LEU A 313 26.03 -13.07 -8.89
N VAL A 314 24.93 -13.63 -8.45
CA VAL A 314 23.67 -12.90 -8.20
C VAL A 314 23.12 -13.23 -6.83
N ASP A 315 22.41 -12.30 -6.23
CA ASP A 315 21.64 -12.57 -5.03
C ASP A 315 20.28 -13.14 -5.41
N VAL A 316 19.86 -14.21 -4.74
CA VAL A 316 18.53 -14.79 -4.87
C VAL A 316 17.73 -14.46 -3.63
N GLN A 317 16.74 -13.58 -3.78
CA GLN A 317 15.83 -13.18 -2.73
C GLN A 317 14.55 -14.02 -2.79
N VAL A 318 14.13 -14.55 -1.65
CA VAL A 318 12.94 -15.40 -1.53
C VAL A 318 12.07 -14.89 -0.39
N PHE A 319 10.79 -14.73 -0.65
CA PHE A 319 9.80 -14.43 0.39
C PHE A 319 9.12 -15.71 0.84
N SER A 320 9.11 -15.96 2.13
CA SER A 320 8.53 -17.19 2.69
C SER A 320 8.20 -17.04 4.17
N ASN A 321 7.09 -17.62 4.58
CA ASN A 321 6.67 -17.71 5.98
C ASN A 321 6.79 -19.13 6.58
N VAL A 322 7.48 -20.03 5.89
CA VAL A 322 7.78 -21.38 6.39
C VAL A 322 9.08 -21.42 7.20
N GLU A 323 9.36 -22.54 7.86
CA GLU A 323 10.51 -22.64 8.76
C GLU A 323 11.87 -22.59 8.05
N GLU A 324 12.00 -23.24 6.88
CA GLU A 324 13.25 -23.34 6.14
C GLU A 324 12.99 -23.37 4.62
N VAL A 325 13.86 -22.69 3.88
CA VAL A 325 13.87 -22.65 2.41
C VAL A 325 15.15 -23.28 1.88
N ILE A 326 15.02 -24.15 0.89
CA ILE A 326 16.12 -24.80 0.19
C ILE A 326 16.22 -24.20 -1.20
N LEU A 327 17.37 -23.62 -1.54
CA LEU A 327 17.69 -23.15 -2.89
C LEU A 327 18.38 -24.25 -3.69
N ILE A 328 17.91 -24.45 -4.92
CA ILE A 328 18.45 -25.39 -5.91
C ILE A 328 18.71 -24.61 -7.19
N VAL A 329 19.90 -24.72 -7.74
CA VAL A 329 20.27 -24.09 -9.01
C VAL A 329 20.80 -25.14 -9.97
N ASN A 330 20.18 -25.27 -11.14
CA ASN A 330 20.57 -26.27 -12.16
C ASN A 330 20.66 -27.70 -11.61
N ASP A 331 19.65 -28.14 -10.88
CA ASP A 331 19.51 -29.45 -10.19
C ASP A 331 20.53 -29.70 -9.06
N CYS A 332 21.41 -28.73 -8.76
CA CYS A 332 22.32 -28.82 -7.64
C CYS A 332 21.77 -28.10 -6.41
N GLN A 333 21.58 -28.80 -5.29
CA GLN A 333 21.20 -28.16 -4.04
C GLN A 333 22.33 -27.25 -3.57
N CYS A 334 22.04 -25.94 -3.47
CA CYS A 334 23.05 -24.95 -3.13
C CYS A 334 23.11 -24.64 -1.65
N ARG A 335 22.00 -24.23 -1.04
CA ARG A 335 21.96 -23.70 0.32
C ARG A 335 20.60 -23.89 0.98
N ARG A 336 20.60 -23.83 2.32
CA ARG A 336 19.40 -23.75 3.15
C ARG A 336 19.42 -22.48 3.96
N MET A 337 18.25 -21.90 4.20
CA MET A 337 18.11 -20.67 5.00
C MET A 337 16.75 -20.61 5.68
N LYS A 338 16.73 -20.13 6.93
CA LYS A 338 15.49 -19.73 7.61
C LYS A 338 15.17 -18.30 7.22
N PRO A 339 13.89 -17.99 6.92
CA PRO A 339 13.48 -16.62 6.72
C PRO A 339 13.79 -15.77 7.96
N ASP A 340 14.18 -14.53 7.73
CA ASP A 340 14.36 -13.55 8.80
C ASP A 340 13.02 -13.07 9.40
N SER A 341 13.07 -12.07 10.28
CA SER A 341 11.87 -11.48 10.91
C SER A 341 10.93 -10.82 9.92
N LEU A 342 11.41 -10.45 8.73
CA LEU A 342 10.64 -9.88 7.62
C LEU A 342 10.22 -10.92 6.58
N LYS A 343 10.39 -12.21 6.88
CA LYS A 343 10.04 -13.30 5.98
C LYS A 343 10.87 -13.32 4.69
N VAL A 344 12.12 -12.86 4.76
CA VAL A 344 13.06 -12.80 3.64
C VAL A 344 14.20 -13.80 3.84
N CYS A 345 14.48 -14.59 2.80
CA CYS A 345 15.73 -15.33 2.65
C CYS A 345 16.55 -14.66 1.54
N LEU A 346 17.75 -14.18 1.85
CA LEU A 346 18.67 -13.60 0.88
C LEU A 346 19.90 -14.50 0.71
N PHE A 347 19.88 -15.32 -0.34
CA PHE A 347 21.00 -16.18 -0.73
C PHE A 347 21.98 -15.34 -1.56
N LYS A 348 23.07 -14.88 -0.94
CA LYS A 348 24.05 -14.02 -1.57
C LYS A 348 25.01 -14.79 -2.48
N GLU A 349 25.46 -14.11 -3.56
CA GLU A 349 26.54 -14.59 -4.44
C GLU A 349 26.29 -16.01 -4.97
N VAL A 350 25.10 -16.23 -5.50
CA VAL A 350 24.72 -17.50 -6.12
C VAL A 350 25.33 -17.56 -7.51
N PRO A 351 26.16 -18.57 -7.85
CA PRO A 351 26.80 -18.65 -9.15
C PRO A 351 25.81 -19.07 -10.24
N LEU A 352 25.83 -18.35 -11.36
CA LEU A 352 25.13 -18.70 -12.60
C LEU A 352 26.15 -19.19 -13.63
N ARG A 353 25.77 -20.18 -14.42
CA ARG A 353 26.52 -20.59 -15.62
C ARG A 353 26.09 -19.74 -16.82
N LYS A 354 26.97 -19.56 -17.81
CA LYS A 354 26.62 -18.88 -19.07
C LYS A 354 25.42 -19.57 -19.72
N GLY A 355 24.47 -18.77 -20.20
CA GLY A 355 23.22 -19.25 -20.78
C GLY A 355 22.13 -19.50 -19.72
N ARG A 356 21.28 -20.48 -19.95
CA ARG A 356 20.08 -20.76 -19.15
C ARG A 356 20.42 -21.36 -17.78
N ASN A 357 19.80 -20.82 -16.72
CA ASN A 357 19.85 -21.31 -15.36
C ASN A 357 18.44 -21.51 -14.83
N GLU A 358 18.16 -22.68 -14.29
CA GLU A 358 16.94 -22.97 -13.57
C GLU A 358 17.16 -22.67 -12.08
N ILE A 359 16.34 -21.78 -11.54
CA ILE A 359 16.33 -21.41 -10.13
C ILE A 359 15.09 -22.02 -9.50
N GLU A 360 15.28 -22.90 -8.57
CA GLU A 360 14.19 -23.55 -7.84
C GLU A 360 14.37 -23.33 -6.33
N VAL A 361 13.27 -23.09 -5.64
CA VAL A 361 13.23 -23.09 -4.19
C VAL A 361 12.19 -24.09 -3.71
N ARG A 362 12.55 -24.81 -2.65
CA ARG A 362 11.67 -25.77 -1.99
C ARG A 362 11.53 -25.46 -0.52
N ALA A 363 10.36 -25.75 0.00
CA ALA A 363 10.08 -25.72 1.42
C ALA A 363 9.11 -26.85 1.77
N SER A 364 9.18 -27.31 3.01
CA SER A 364 8.22 -28.26 3.53
C SER A 364 7.47 -27.63 4.69
N ASP A 365 6.16 -27.61 4.58
CA ASP A 365 5.27 -27.44 5.71
C ASP A 365 4.69 -28.81 6.09
N SER A 366 4.19 -28.93 7.32
CA SER A 366 3.61 -30.17 7.84
C SER A 366 2.50 -30.80 6.96
N LYS A 367 1.92 -29.99 6.07
CA LYS A 367 0.77 -30.39 5.23
C LYS A 367 1.07 -30.43 3.73
N LYS A 368 2.10 -29.71 3.24
CA LYS A 368 2.31 -29.54 1.80
C LYS A 368 3.77 -29.24 1.45
N GLN A 369 4.27 -29.88 0.41
CA GLN A 369 5.51 -29.46 -0.24
C GLN A 369 5.26 -28.25 -1.11
N LEU A 370 5.99 -27.17 -0.86
CA LEU A 370 5.97 -25.94 -1.63
C LEU A 370 7.16 -25.91 -2.58
N ILE A 371 6.93 -25.54 -3.83
CA ILE A 371 7.97 -25.39 -4.85
C ILE A 371 7.66 -24.12 -5.64
N ASP A 372 8.70 -23.31 -5.87
CA ASP A 372 8.64 -22.20 -6.79
C ASP A 372 9.85 -22.18 -7.71
N ARG A 373 9.68 -21.75 -8.97
CA ARG A 373 10.70 -21.81 -10.02
C ARG A 373 10.70 -20.58 -10.88
N CYS A 374 11.89 -20.20 -11.34
CA CYS A 374 12.05 -19.27 -12.44
C CYS A 374 13.30 -19.61 -13.27
N THR A 375 13.41 -19.00 -14.43
CA THR A 375 14.58 -19.14 -15.32
C THR A 375 15.31 -17.81 -15.43
N TRP A 376 16.64 -17.84 -15.27
CA TRP A 376 17.52 -16.70 -15.57
C TRP A 376 18.53 -17.07 -16.64
N ILE A 377 18.92 -16.09 -17.46
CA ILE A 377 19.86 -16.26 -18.58
C ILE A 377 21.05 -15.35 -18.33
N LEU A 378 22.21 -15.92 -18.02
CA LEU A 378 23.46 -15.17 -17.96
C LEU A 378 23.98 -14.94 -19.37
N GLN A 379 24.16 -13.67 -19.75
CA GLN A 379 24.67 -13.25 -21.06
C GLN A 379 26.17 -13.49 -21.22
#